data_825d3743f9368113ae091b5e2617e0e6
#
_entry.id   825d3743f9368113ae091b5e2617e0e6
#
_cell.length_a   1.000
_cell.length_b   1.000
_cell.length_c   1.000
_cell.angle_alpha   90.00
_cell.angle_beta   90.00
_cell.angle_gamma   90.00
#
_symmetry.space_group_name_H-M   'P 1'
#
loop_
_entity.id
_entity.type
_entity.pdbx_description
1 polymer ?
#
loop_
_entity_poly.entity_id
_entity_poly.type
_entity_poly.pdbx_seq_one_letter_code
_entity_poly.pdbx_strand_id
1 'polypeptide(L)'
;MSKQRWKAGNMLYPLPAVMVSVTDGKGKDNIITVAWAGTVCTNPPMVSISVRPERFSYQMIRDTGEFVINLTTEELAFATDYCGVKSGKDVDKFRETGLTREKADIVKAPMIKESPVSIECKVKEISCLFPR
;
A
#
# COMPACT_ATOMS: atom_id res chain seq x y z
N MET A 1 11.18 -26.61 -26.21
CA MET A 1 11.33 -25.27 -25.61
C MET A 1 12.46 -25.29 -24.59
N SER A 2 13.41 -24.40 -24.69
CA SER A 2 14.54 -24.32 -23.76
C SER A 2 14.44 -23.04 -22.91
N LYS A 3 15.14 -23.06 -21.78
CA LYS A 3 15.17 -21.90 -20.86
C LYS A 3 16.48 -21.16 -21.04
N GLN A 4 16.42 -19.86 -20.83
CA GLN A 4 17.60 -19.00 -20.83
C GLN A 4 17.99 -18.69 -19.39
N ARG A 5 19.28 -18.53 -19.15
CA ARG A 5 19.79 -18.11 -17.85
C ARG A 5 19.81 -16.58 -17.79
N TRP A 6 19.20 -16.05 -16.74
CA TRP A 6 19.14 -14.60 -16.51
C TRP A 6 19.80 -14.27 -15.18
N LYS A 7 20.18 -13.01 -15.02
CA LYS A 7 20.61 -12.51 -13.71
C LYS A 7 19.42 -12.48 -12.77
N ALA A 8 19.70 -12.56 -11.47
CA ALA A 8 18.68 -12.41 -10.46
C ALA A 8 18.01 -11.04 -10.61
N GLY A 9 16.70 -11.03 -10.49
CA GLY A 9 15.90 -9.82 -10.65
C GLY A 9 14.46 -10.05 -10.21
N ASN A 10 13.64 -9.02 -10.30
CA ASN A 10 12.25 -9.08 -9.91
C ASN A 10 11.38 -9.65 -11.03
N MET A 11 11.41 -10.97 -11.17
CA MET A 11 10.73 -11.69 -12.24
C MET A 11 9.44 -12.40 -11.80
N LEU A 12 9.04 -12.25 -10.55
CA LEU A 12 7.81 -12.88 -10.07
C LEU A 12 6.60 -12.04 -10.47
N TYR A 13 5.98 -12.42 -11.57
CA TYR A 13 4.80 -11.74 -12.13
C TYR A 13 3.72 -12.76 -12.47
N PRO A 14 2.44 -12.37 -12.53
CA PRO A 14 1.90 -11.02 -12.25
C PRO A 14 1.85 -10.69 -10.77
N LEU A 15 1.89 -9.40 -10.45
CA LEU A 15 1.78 -8.89 -9.09
C LEU A 15 0.56 -7.98 -8.98
N PRO A 16 -0.16 -8.01 -7.85
CA PRO A 16 -1.24 -7.05 -7.65
C PRO A 16 -0.65 -5.67 -7.38
N ALA A 17 -1.20 -4.65 -8.03
CA ALA A 17 -0.92 -3.27 -7.68
C ALA A 17 -2.06 -2.79 -6.81
N VAL A 18 -1.79 -2.50 -5.54
CA VAL A 18 -2.81 -2.09 -4.58
C VAL A 18 -2.50 -0.71 -4.04
N MET A 19 -3.54 0.03 -3.66
CA MET A 19 -3.37 1.32 -3.01
C MET A 19 -3.47 1.15 -1.50
N VAL A 20 -2.42 1.52 -0.78
CA VAL A 20 -2.36 1.41 0.67
C VAL A 20 -2.61 2.79 1.25
N SER A 21 -3.70 2.94 1.99
CA SER A 21 -4.02 4.19 2.67
C SER A 21 -3.55 4.14 4.12
N VAL A 22 -3.03 5.26 4.59
CA VAL A 22 -2.41 5.41 5.90
C VAL A 22 -2.80 6.75 6.51
N THR A 23 -2.61 6.87 7.82
CA THR A 23 -2.78 8.13 8.54
C THR A 23 -1.62 8.33 9.51
N ASP A 24 -1.35 9.59 9.86
CA ASP A 24 -0.41 9.89 10.94
C ASP A 24 -1.11 9.96 12.31
N GLY A 25 -2.45 9.83 12.32
CA GLY A 25 -3.25 9.96 13.53
C GLY A 25 -3.44 11.41 13.99
N LYS A 26 -2.96 12.37 13.21
CA LYS A 26 -2.98 13.81 13.55
C LYS A 26 -3.64 14.65 12.46
N GLY A 27 -4.45 14.01 11.62
CA GLY A 27 -5.21 14.68 10.57
C GLY A 27 -4.59 14.61 9.19
N LYS A 28 -3.43 13.99 9.02
CA LYS A 28 -2.81 13.82 7.71
C LYS A 28 -2.90 12.38 7.25
N ASP A 29 -3.39 12.17 6.04
CA ASP A 29 -3.51 10.86 5.41
C ASP A 29 -2.67 10.81 4.15
N ASN A 30 -2.35 9.61 3.70
CA ASN A 30 -1.62 9.41 2.45
C ASN A 30 -2.05 8.11 1.80
N ILE A 31 -1.72 7.97 0.53
CA ILE A 31 -1.92 6.74 -0.24
C ILE A 31 -0.61 6.42 -0.92
N ILE A 32 -0.18 5.18 -0.84
CA ILE A 32 0.97 4.68 -1.58
C ILE A 32 0.56 3.46 -2.38
N THR A 33 0.93 3.42 -3.66
CA THR A 33 0.71 2.25 -4.48
C THR A 33 1.85 1.27 -4.26
N VAL A 34 1.50 0.03 -3.96
CA VAL A 34 2.44 -1.04 -3.65
C VAL A 34 2.16 -2.21 -4.55
N ALA A 35 3.19 -2.70 -5.23
CA ALA A 35 3.14 -3.95 -5.99
C ALA A 35 3.77 -5.10 -5.21
N TRP A 36 4.66 -4.78 -4.27
CA TRP A 36 5.28 -5.78 -3.40
C TRP A 36 4.34 -6.05 -2.22
N ALA A 37 3.27 -6.81 -2.49
CA ALA A 37 2.26 -7.16 -1.51
C ALA A 37 1.83 -8.60 -1.74
N GLY A 38 1.44 -9.29 -0.68
CA GLY A 38 0.98 -10.66 -0.81
C GLY A 38 0.39 -11.23 0.46
N THR A 39 -0.26 -12.36 0.32
CA THR A 39 -0.80 -13.13 1.43
C THR A 39 0.32 -13.92 2.10
N VAL A 40 0.41 -13.82 3.42
CA VAL A 40 1.38 -14.58 4.21
C VAL A 40 0.80 -15.92 4.62
N CYS A 41 -0.41 -15.93 5.17
CA CYS A 41 -1.10 -17.16 5.54
C CYS A 41 -2.61 -16.93 5.63
N THR A 42 -3.36 -18.03 5.66
CA THR A 42 -4.82 -18.00 5.64
C THR A 42 -5.42 -18.01 7.05
N ASN A 43 -4.79 -18.74 7.96
CA ASN A 43 -5.31 -18.88 9.32
C ASN A 43 -4.15 -18.85 10.33
N PRO A 44 -4.00 -17.74 11.08
CA PRO A 44 -4.79 -16.52 10.97
C PRO A 44 -4.52 -15.79 9.65
N PRO A 45 -5.48 -14.99 9.15
CA PRO A 45 -5.30 -14.25 7.91
C PRO A 45 -4.24 -13.16 8.08
N MET A 46 -3.20 -13.24 7.28
CA MET A 46 -2.09 -12.28 7.33
C MET A 46 -1.63 -11.91 5.93
N VAL A 47 -1.26 -10.64 5.77
CA VAL A 47 -0.71 -10.09 4.53
C VAL A 47 0.62 -9.41 4.83
N SER A 48 1.41 -9.20 3.80
CA SER A 48 2.64 -8.41 3.90
C SER A 48 2.67 -7.37 2.80
N ILE A 49 3.29 -6.24 3.11
CA ILE A 49 3.65 -5.24 2.11
C ILE A 49 5.11 -4.85 2.34
N SER A 50 5.80 -4.45 1.28
CA SER A 50 7.17 -3.97 1.35
C SER A 50 7.19 -2.49 1.01
N VAL A 51 7.67 -1.67 1.94
CA VAL A 51 7.71 -0.21 1.79
C VAL A 51 9.12 0.26 2.14
N ARG A 52 9.71 1.03 1.22
CA ARG A 52 11.03 1.61 1.47
C ARG A 52 10.97 2.68 2.55
N PRO A 53 12.01 2.76 3.42
CA PRO A 53 12.03 3.75 4.50
C PRO A 53 11.92 5.21 4.04
N GLU A 54 12.39 5.53 2.83
CA GLU A 54 12.33 6.88 2.28
C GLU A 54 10.94 7.28 1.76
N ARG A 55 10.00 6.33 1.65
CA ARG A 55 8.63 6.64 1.21
C ARG A 55 7.89 7.37 2.33
N PHE A 56 7.07 8.36 1.93
CA PHE A 56 6.35 9.20 2.88
C PHE A 56 5.44 8.41 3.83
N SER A 57 4.80 7.36 3.34
CA SER A 57 3.91 6.50 4.14
C SER A 57 4.63 5.62 5.15
N TYR A 58 5.94 5.39 5.00
CA TYR A 58 6.68 4.48 5.85
C TYR A 58 6.59 4.87 7.33
N GLN A 59 6.87 6.12 7.65
CA GLN A 59 6.85 6.59 9.03
C GLN A 59 5.43 6.57 9.61
N MET A 60 4.43 6.89 8.78
CA MET A 60 3.03 6.84 9.22
C MET A 60 2.62 5.43 9.64
N ILE A 61 3.00 4.42 8.86
CA ILE A 61 2.71 3.01 9.18
C ILE A 61 3.45 2.62 10.46
N ARG A 62 4.70 3.01 10.56
CA ARG A 62 5.51 2.69 11.73
C ARG A 62 4.96 3.31 13.01
N ASP A 63 4.52 4.55 12.94
CA ASP A 63 4.01 5.28 14.11
C ASP A 63 2.63 4.80 14.55
N THR A 64 1.74 4.49 13.62
CA THR A 64 0.36 4.11 13.94
C THR A 64 0.18 2.59 14.02
N GLY A 65 1.01 1.82 13.33
CA GLY A 65 0.86 0.38 13.28
C GLY A 65 -0.37 -0.09 12.51
N GLU A 66 -0.92 0.76 11.64
CA GLU A 66 -2.16 0.46 10.91
C GLU A 66 -2.10 0.95 9.47
N PHE A 67 -2.79 0.22 8.60
CA PHE A 67 -2.98 0.65 7.21
C PHE A 67 -4.17 -0.10 6.60
N VAL A 68 -4.61 0.35 5.44
CA VAL A 68 -5.69 -0.30 4.68
C VAL A 68 -5.16 -0.62 3.28
N ILE A 69 -5.35 -1.85 2.85
CA ILE A 69 -5.07 -2.26 1.47
C ILE A 69 -6.36 -2.11 0.68
N ASN A 70 -6.33 -1.30 -0.37
CA ASN A 70 -7.49 -1.06 -1.23
C ASN A 70 -7.21 -1.69 -2.59
N LEU A 71 -8.04 -2.65 -2.99
CA LEU A 71 -7.89 -3.31 -4.28
C LEU A 71 -8.27 -2.35 -5.40
N THR A 72 -7.64 -2.53 -6.55
CA THR A 72 -7.74 -1.61 -7.67
C THR A 72 -8.63 -2.19 -8.77
N THR A 73 -9.16 -1.28 -9.59
CA THR A 73 -9.97 -1.62 -10.77
C THR A 73 -9.42 -0.85 -11.96
N GLU A 74 -9.96 -1.12 -13.15
CA GLU A 74 -9.59 -0.39 -14.35
C GLU A 74 -9.87 1.11 -14.19
N GLU A 75 -10.99 1.47 -13.59
CA GLU A 75 -11.37 2.87 -13.37
C GLU A 75 -10.39 3.59 -12.43
N LEU A 76 -9.70 2.84 -11.60
CA LEU A 76 -8.72 3.39 -10.65
C LEU A 76 -7.29 3.40 -11.20
N ALA A 77 -7.09 3.06 -12.49
CA ALA A 77 -5.75 2.93 -13.05
C ALA A 77 -4.93 4.23 -12.93
N PHE A 78 -5.52 5.37 -13.27
CA PHE A 78 -4.83 6.66 -13.15
C PHE A 78 -4.44 6.95 -11.70
N ALA A 79 -5.39 6.80 -10.77
CA ALA A 79 -5.13 7.07 -9.36
C ALA A 79 -4.05 6.12 -8.80
N THR A 80 -4.07 4.86 -9.22
CA THR A 80 -3.08 3.86 -8.82
C THR A 80 -1.67 4.28 -9.26
N ASP A 81 -1.52 4.68 -10.52
CA ASP A 81 -0.24 5.16 -11.03
C ASP A 81 0.21 6.44 -10.32
N TYR A 82 -0.67 7.40 -10.21
CA TYR A 82 -0.39 8.69 -9.56
C TYR A 82 0.11 8.48 -8.12
N CYS A 83 -0.58 7.67 -7.34
CA CYS A 83 -0.22 7.43 -5.94
C CYS A 83 1.10 6.67 -5.78
N GLY A 84 1.55 5.98 -6.82
CA GLY A 84 2.84 5.29 -6.82
C GLY A 84 4.01 6.17 -7.24
N VAL A 85 3.75 7.19 -8.07
CA VAL A 85 4.78 8.05 -8.64
C VAL A 85 5.04 9.30 -7.79
N LYS A 86 3.97 9.91 -7.26
CA LYS A 86 4.09 11.14 -6.46
C LYS A 86 4.34 10.83 -4.99
N SER A 87 4.92 11.81 -4.28
CA SER A 87 5.14 11.71 -2.85
C SER A 87 4.07 12.48 -2.08
N GLY A 88 3.57 11.89 -0.99
CA GLY A 88 2.66 12.57 -0.08
C GLY A 88 3.29 13.77 0.62
N LYS A 89 4.61 13.89 0.56
CA LYS A 89 5.32 15.05 1.04
C LYS A 89 5.01 16.29 0.19
N ASP A 90 4.79 16.09 -1.12
CA ASP A 90 4.64 17.18 -2.07
C ASP A 90 3.19 17.43 -2.46
N VAL A 91 2.31 16.44 -2.38
CA VAL A 91 0.93 16.52 -2.84
C VAL A 91 -0.03 15.86 -1.86
N ASP A 92 -1.29 16.31 -1.86
CA ASP A 92 -2.40 15.64 -1.19
C ASP A 92 -3.04 14.67 -2.20
N LYS A 93 -2.74 13.40 -2.07
CA LYS A 93 -3.15 12.39 -3.05
C LYS A 93 -4.66 12.18 -3.11
N PHE A 94 -5.37 12.28 -1.98
CA PHE A 94 -6.83 12.21 -2.01
C PHE A 94 -7.42 13.36 -2.82
N ARG A 95 -6.93 14.56 -2.60
CA ARG A 95 -7.41 15.74 -3.33
C ARG A 95 -7.08 15.67 -4.81
N GLU A 96 -5.82 15.36 -5.15
CA GLU A 96 -5.38 15.38 -6.54
C GLU A 96 -5.98 14.27 -7.39
N THR A 97 -6.31 13.14 -6.79
CA THR A 97 -6.93 12.02 -7.50
C THR A 97 -8.45 12.08 -7.49
N GLY A 98 -9.03 12.91 -6.62
CA GLY A 98 -10.48 12.95 -6.42
C GLY A 98 -11.03 11.74 -5.67
N LEU A 99 -10.18 10.91 -5.08
CA LEU A 99 -10.61 9.77 -4.29
C LEU A 99 -11.25 10.24 -2.98
N THR A 100 -12.23 9.48 -2.51
CA THR A 100 -13.01 9.81 -1.33
C THR A 100 -12.58 8.95 -0.15
N ARG A 101 -12.30 9.61 0.98
CA ARG A 101 -12.05 8.92 2.24
C ARG A 101 -13.33 8.26 2.73
N GLU A 102 -13.22 7.03 3.18
CA GLU A 102 -14.30 6.34 3.84
C GLU A 102 -13.80 5.84 5.18
N LYS A 103 -14.57 6.06 6.23
CA LYS A 103 -14.15 5.66 7.58
C LYS A 103 -14.07 4.13 7.68
N ALA A 104 -12.95 3.63 8.17
CA ALA A 104 -12.77 2.21 8.45
C ALA A 104 -13.47 1.82 9.76
N ASP A 105 -13.75 0.53 9.93
CA ASP A 105 -14.42 0.02 11.12
C ASP A 105 -13.47 -0.13 12.31
N ILE A 106 -12.26 -0.60 12.06
CA ILE A 106 -11.34 -1.05 13.12
C ILE A 106 -10.11 -0.17 13.20
N VAL A 107 -9.55 0.23 12.07
CA VAL A 107 -8.31 1.03 12.05
C VAL A 107 -8.61 2.52 11.83
N LYS A 108 -7.66 3.37 12.17
CA LYS A 108 -7.78 4.82 11.99
C LYS A 108 -7.52 5.26 10.56
N ALA A 109 -6.70 4.51 9.82
CA ALA A 109 -6.42 4.81 8.43
C ALA A 109 -7.72 4.73 7.61
N PRO A 110 -7.96 5.66 6.68
CA PRO A 110 -9.19 5.66 5.90
C PRO A 110 -9.17 4.56 4.84
N MET A 111 -10.36 4.09 4.48
CA MET A 111 -10.56 3.30 3.27
C MET A 111 -10.69 4.26 2.09
N ILE A 112 -10.52 3.74 0.88
CA ILE A 112 -10.81 4.46 -0.36
C ILE A 112 -12.18 4.00 -0.84
N LYS A 113 -13.15 4.91 -0.83
CA LYS A 113 -14.55 4.57 -1.14
C LYS A 113 -14.72 3.95 -2.51
N GLU A 114 -13.96 4.40 -3.51
CA GLU A 114 -14.06 3.92 -4.88
C GLU A 114 -13.47 2.51 -5.08
N SER A 115 -12.72 2.00 -4.10
CA SER A 115 -12.18 0.64 -4.16
C SER A 115 -13.27 -0.39 -3.85
N PRO A 116 -13.34 -1.50 -4.61
CA PRO A 116 -14.37 -2.52 -4.37
C PRO A 116 -14.11 -3.35 -3.10
N VAL A 117 -12.86 -3.45 -2.65
CA VAL A 117 -12.49 -4.21 -1.46
C VAL A 117 -11.40 -3.46 -0.71
N SER A 118 -11.63 -3.26 0.57
CA SER A 118 -10.64 -2.66 1.46
C SER A 118 -10.34 -3.63 2.60
N ILE A 119 -9.07 -3.86 2.85
CA ILE A 119 -8.58 -4.80 3.87
C ILE A 119 -7.92 -3.97 4.96
N GLU A 120 -8.56 -3.92 6.14
CA GLU A 120 -8.02 -3.20 7.29
C GLU A 120 -6.95 -4.05 7.97
N CYS A 121 -5.78 -3.46 8.19
CA CYS A 121 -4.62 -4.20 8.67
C CYS A 121 -4.02 -3.54 9.91
N LYS A 122 -3.67 -4.38 10.88
CA LYS A 122 -2.83 -3.98 12.02
C LYS A 122 -1.47 -4.63 11.87
N VAL A 123 -0.43 -3.84 12.04
CA VAL A 123 0.95 -4.32 11.90
C VAL A 123 1.27 -5.27 13.04
N LYS A 124 1.68 -6.47 12.71
CA LYS A 124 2.15 -7.46 13.66
C LYS A 124 3.67 -7.38 13.83
N GLU A 125 4.39 -7.18 12.72
CA GLU A 125 5.84 -7.18 12.71
C GLU A 125 6.35 -6.29 11.58
N ILE A 126 7.43 -5.57 11.84
CA ILE A 126 8.16 -4.83 10.82
C ILE A 126 9.57 -5.39 10.81
N SER A 127 9.99 -5.93 9.66
CA SER A 127 11.32 -6.47 9.46
C SER A 127 12.10 -5.62 8.46
N CYS A 128 13.39 -5.43 8.71
CA CYS A 128 14.29 -4.73 7.81
C CYS A 128 15.24 -5.75 7.19
N LEU A 129 15.13 -5.95 5.89
CA LEU A 129 15.88 -6.99 5.18
C LEU A 129 17.23 -6.52 4.66
N PHE A 130 17.49 -5.21 4.63
CA PHE A 130 18.74 -4.67 4.12
C PHE A 130 19.51 -3.98 5.24
N PRO A 131 20.84 -4.10 5.25
CA PRO A 131 21.65 -3.25 6.12
C PRO A 131 21.50 -1.80 5.67
N ARG A 132 21.53 -0.90 6.60
CA ARG A 132 21.43 0.53 6.35
C ARG A 132 22.79 1.18 6.43
#